data_2471f43e46699aff8eaf4fc6634d8c88
#
_entry.id   2471f43e46699aff8eaf4fc6634d8c88
#
_cell.length_a   1.000
_cell.length_b   1.000
_cell.length_c   1.000
_cell.angle_alpha   90.00
_cell.angle_beta   90.00
_cell.angle_gamma   90.00
#
_symmetry.space_group_name_H-M   'P 1'
#
loop_
_entity.id
_entity.type
_entity.pdbx_description
1 polymer ?
#
loop_
_entity_poly.entity_id
_entity_poly.type
_entity_poly.pdbx_seq_one_letter_code
_entity_poly.pdbx_strand_id
1 'polypeptide(L)'
;LFLAQADNNQLIPEQQALDLADEVHKVFEFFEAWAEEKAVALRFVGSPCRVTGDPLMLRRAISNLLSNAIRYTPDGQAVTIQLSESAETVRLMVENPGTPIAAEHLPRLFDRFYRVDPSRQRKGEGSGIGLAIVKSIVGAHHGSVAAQSDLRSTRFIVMLPK
;
A
#
# COMPACT_ATOMS: atom_id res chain seq x y z
N LEU A 1 8.04 -15.35 9.34
CA LEU A 1 9.44 -15.30 8.87
C LEU A 1 9.79 -13.97 8.24
N PHE A 2 8.92 -13.45 7.37
CA PHE A 2 9.20 -12.18 6.69
C PHE A 2 9.37 -11.02 7.68
N LEU A 3 8.41 -10.83 8.59
CA LEU A 3 8.48 -9.75 9.57
C LEU A 3 9.61 -9.94 10.57
N ALA A 4 9.92 -11.18 10.95
CA ALA A 4 11.06 -11.45 11.83
C ALA A 4 12.38 -11.05 11.18
N GLN A 5 12.55 -11.30 9.88
CA GLN A 5 13.72 -10.88 9.14
C GLN A 5 13.80 -9.35 9.06
N ALA A 6 12.69 -8.69 8.81
CA ALA A 6 12.61 -7.23 8.74
C ALA A 6 12.94 -6.58 10.08
N ASP A 7 12.40 -7.11 11.18
CA ASP A 7 12.62 -6.59 12.53
C ASP A 7 14.09 -6.69 12.95
N ASN A 8 14.79 -7.69 12.44
CA ASN A 8 16.20 -7.91 12.73
C ASN A 8 17.13 -7.31 11.67
N ASN A 9 16.62 -6.43 10.81
CA ASN A 9 17.36 -5.83 9.70
C ASN A 9 17.96 -6.88 8.75
N GLN A 10 17.31 -8.04 8.65
CA GLN A 10 17.74 -9.13 7.76
C GLN A 10 17.07 -9.07 6.38
N LEU A 11 16.15 -8.14 6.18
CA LEU A 11 15.47 -7.98 4.91
C LEU A 11 16.36 -7.19 3.96
N ILE A 12 16.90 -7.88 2.95
CA ILE A 12 17.82 -7.29 1.98
C ILE A 12 17.18 -7.36 0.60
N PRO A 13 16.84 -6.22 -0.02
CA PRO A 13 16.28 -6.20 -1.36
C PRO A 13 17.33 -6.62 -2.41
N GLU A 14 16.88 -7.42 -3.39
CA GLU A 14 17.65 -7.67 -4.61
C GLU A 14 17.43 -6.51 -5.56
N GLN A 15 18.25 -5.49 -5.47
CA GLN A 15 18.03 -4.22 -6.15
C GLN A 15 18.29 -4.29 -7.65
N GLN A 16 17.35 -3.77 -8.41
CA GLN A 16 17.50 -3.54 -9.85
C GLN A 16 16.72 -2.29 -10.25
N ALA A 17 17.08 -1.74 -11.38
CA ALA A 17 16.32 -0.63 -11.95
C ALA A 17 14.97 -1.15 -12.42
N LEU A 18 13.88 -0.45 -12.05
CA LEU A 18 12.55 -0.83 -12.44
C LEU A 18 11.67 0.39 -12.63
N ASP A 19 10.57 0.21 -13.38
CA ASP A 19 9.53 1.21 -13.54
C ASP A 19 8.40 0.90 -12.56
N LEU A 20 8.19 1.80 -11.61
CA LEU A 20 7.18 1.57 -10.57
C LEU A 20 5.76 1.53 -11.14
N ALA A 21 5.49 2.26 -12.24
CA ALA A 21 4.19 2.20 -12.90
C ALA A 21 3.91 0.80 -13.45
N ASP A 22 4.91 0.12 -14.01
CA ASP A 22 4.75 -1.26 -14.48
C ASP A 22 4.39 -2.21 -13.34
N GLU A 23 5.01 -2.02 -12.18
CA GLU A 23 4.68 -2.84 -11.01
C GLU A 23 3.26 -2.60 -10.51
N VAL A 24 2.79 -1.35 -10.55
CA VAL A 24 1.39 -1.03 -10.23
C VAL A 24 0.44 -1.74 -11.19
N HIS A 25 0.71 -1.70 -12.49
CA HIS A 25 -0.15 -2.35 -13.48
C HIS A 25 -0.20 -3.86 -13.31
N LYS A 26 0.91 -4.51 -12.98
CA LYS A 26 0.94 -5.94 -12.68
C LYS A 26 0.06 -6.28 -11.47
N VAL A 27 0.09 -5.45 -10.44
CA VAL A 27 -0.76 -5.64 -9.27
C VAL A 27 -2.23 -5.42 -9.62
N PHE A 28 -2.54 -4.42 -10.44
CA PHE A 28 -3.91 -4.19 -10.92
C PHE A 28 -4.45 -5.43 -11.64
N GLU A 29 -3.67 -6.01 -12.54
CA GLU A 29 -4.09 -7.23 -13.26
C GLU A 29 -4.41 -8.37 -12.30
N PHE A 30 -3.60 -8.53 -11.25
CA PHE A 30 -3.81 -9.58 -10.27
C PHE A 30 -5.12 -9.39 -9.50
N PHE A 31 -5.50 -8.14 -9.18
CA PHE A 31 -6.70 -7.84 -8.38
C PHE A 31 -7.94 -7.50 -9.21
N GLU A 32 -7.83 -7.47 -10.52
CA GLU A 32 -8.92 -7.03 -11.41
C GLU A 32 -10.23 -7.78 -11.18
N ALA A 33 -10.18 -9.12 -11.15
CA ALA A 33 -11.36 -9.94 -10.98
C ALA A 33 -12.02 -9.72 -9.61
N TRP A 34 -11.23 -9.63 -8.57
CA TRP A 34 -11.76 -9.39 -7.22
C TRP A 34 -12.38 -7.99 -7.09
N ALA A 35 -11.73 -6.99 -7.63
CA ALA A 35 -12.26 -5.63 -7.62
C ALA A 35 -13.58 -5.55 -8.39
N GLU A 36 -13.67 -6.19 -9.55
CA GLU A 36 -14.89 -6.25 -10.34
C GLU A 36 -16.02 -6.93 -9.57
N GLU A 37 -15.73 -8.05 -8.92
CA GLU A 37 -16.70 -8.75 -8.07
C GLU A 37 -17.24 -7.87 -6.95
N LYS A 38 -16.40 -7.03 -6.36
CA LYS A 38 -16.79 -6.07 -5.33
C LYS A 38 -17.38 -4.77 -5.89
N ALA A 39 -17.48 -4.63 -7.20
CA ALA A 39 -17.92 -3.40 -7.86
C ALA A 39 -17.05 -2.19 -7.49
N VAL A 40 -15.74 -2.41 -7.41
CA VAL A 40 -14.75 -1.35 -7.13
C VAL A 40 -13.91 -1.13 -8.38
N ALA A 41 -13.83 0.12 -8.84
CA ALA A 41 -12.99 0.47 -9.97
C ALA A 41 -11.54 0.69 -9.51
N LEU A 42 -10.58 0.33 -10.34
CA LEU A 42 -9.17 0.59 -10.10
C LEU A 42 -8.70 1.66 -11.08
N ARG A 43 -8.11 2.73 -10.56
CA ARG A 43 -7.65 3.87 -11.37
C ARG A 43 -6.18 4.15 -11.11
N PHE A 44 -5.47 4.46 -12.18
CA PHE A 44 -4.07 4.86 -12.11
C PHE A 44 -3.92 6.28 -12.65
N VAL A 45 -3.22 7.13 -11.90
CA VAL A 45 -2.88 8.49 -12.30
C VAL A 45 -1.37 8.66 -12.13
N GLY A 46 -0.69 9.01 -13.20
CA GLY A 46 0.74 9.23 -13.15
C GLY A 46 1.42 8.82 -14.46
N SER A 47 2.73 8.77 -14.40
CA SER A 47 3.59 8.42 -15.53
C SER A 47 4.68 7.46 -15.06
N PRO A 48 5.45 6.85 -15.98
CA PRO A 48 6.55 5.99 -15.60
C PRO A 48 7.51 6.67 -14.64
N CYS A 49 7.84 5.98 -13.55
CA CYS A 49 8.77 6.48 -12.52
C CYS A 49 9.82 5.42 -12.26
N ARG A 50 11.08 5.73 -12.49
CA ARG A 50 12.17 4.78 -12.27
C ARG A 50 12.68 4.86 -10.85
N VAL A 51 12.81 3.67 -10.24
CA VAL A 51 13.43 3.51 -8.93
C VAL A 51 14.39 2.34 -8.98
N THR A 52 15.30 2.28 -8.02
CA THR A 52 16.12 1.11 -7.79
C THR A 52 15.54 0.37 -6.60
N GLY A 53 15.17 -0.89 -6.80
CA GLY A 53 14.57 -1.66 -5.73
C GLY A 53 14.35 -3.12 -6.11
N ASP A 54 13.71 -3.85 -5.22
CA ASP A 54 13.36 -5.25 -5.41
C ASP A 54 11.94 -5.34 -5.94
N PRO A 55 11.75 -5.77 -7.20
CA PRO A 55 10.41 -5.78 -7.81
C PRO A 55 9.42 -6.66 -7.06
N LEU A 56 9.84 -7.81 -6.55
CA LEU A 56 8.94 -8.73 -5.83
C LEU A 56 8.51 -8.12 -4.50
N MET A 57 9.42 -7.48 -3.78
CA MET A 57 9.09 -6.81 -2.52
C MET A 57 8.18 -5.61 -2.74
N LEU A 58 8.50 -4.76 -3.71
CA LEU A 58 7.69 -3.59 -4.01
C LEU A 58 6.29 -3.99 -4.48
N ARG A 59 6.19 -5.02 -5.30
CA ARG A 59 4.91 -5.57 -5.74
C ARG A 59 4.08 -6.06 -4.56
N ARG A 60 4.74 -6.72 -3.59
CA ARG A 60 4.07 -7.17 -2.37
C ARG A 60 3.54 -6.00 -1.53
N ALA A 61 4.33 -4.94 -1.40
CA ALA A 61 3.89 -3.74 -0.69
C ALA A 61 2.68 -3.10 -1.37
N ILE A 62 2.73 -2.94 -2.70
CA ILE A 62 1.62 -2.39 -3.47
C ILE A 62 0.38 -3.27 -3.35
N SER A 63 0.56 -4.59 -3.42
CA SER A 63 -0.54 -5.56 -3.28
C SER A 63 -1.23 -5.44 -1.92
N ASN A 64 -0.46 -5.29 -0.86
CA ASN A 64 -1.02 -5.15 0.49
C ASN A 64 -1.79 -3.83 0.64
N LEU A 65 -1.28 -2.74 0.08
CA LEU A 65 -1.98 -1.46 0.09
C LEU A 65 -3.25 -1.51 -0.74
N LEU A 66 -3.18 -2.11 -1.93
CA LEU A 66 -4.32 -2.19 -2.83
C LEU A 66 -5.42 -3.10 -2.27
N SER A 67 -5.06 -4.27 -1.74
CA SER A 67 -6.05 -5.19 -1.17
C SER A 67 -6.76 -4.54 0.02
N ASN A 68 -6.03 -3.83 0.86
CA ASN A 68 -6.61 -3.07 1.96
C ASN A 68 -7.60 -2.01 1.45
N ALA A 69 -7.19 -1.25 0.44
CA ALA A 69 -8.04 -0.19 -0.13
C ALA A 69 -9.31 -0.76 -0.77
N ILE A 70 -9.21 -1.85 -1.53
CA ILE A 70 -10.38 -2.50 -2.15
C ILE A 70 -11.35 -2.97 -1.06
N ARG A 71 -10.83 -3.57 0.00
CA ARG A 71 -11.67 -4.10 1.09
C ARG A 71 -12.53 -3.02 1.74
N TYR A 72 -12.00 -1.82 1.90
CA TYR A 72 -12.69 -0.74 2.60
C TYR A 72 -13.40 0.26 1.69
N THR A 73 -13.32 0.06 0.37
CA THR A 73 -14.04 0.92 -0.59
C THR A 73 -15.48 0.47 -0.73
N PRO A 74 -16.47 1.39 -0.59
CA PRO A 74 -17.87 1.04 -0.84
C PRO A 74 -18.11 0.63 -2.29
N ASP A 75 -19.07 -0.25 -2.50
CA ASP A 75 -19.46 -0.71 -3.84
C ASP A 75 -19.81 0.48 -4.75
N GLY A 76 -19.36 0.41 -5.97
CA GLY A 76 -19.61 1.44 -6.99
C GLY A 76 -18.60 2.59 -6.98
N GLN A 77 -17.64 2.57 -6.07
CA GLN A 77 -16.64 3.61 -5.97
C GLN A 77 -15.27 3.09 -6.45
N ALA A 78 -14.23 3.92 -6.35
CA ALA A 78 -12.95 3.62 -6.96
C ALA A 78 -11.79 3.75 -5.97
N VAL A 79 -10.80 2.88 -6.15
CA VAL A 79 -9.45 3.04 -5.57
C VAL A 79 -8.58 3.70 -6.63
N THR A 80 -7.81 4.70 -6.23
CA THR A 80 -6.87 5.39 -7.12
C THR A 80 -5.45 5.19 -6.60
N ILE A 81 -4.54 4.76 -7.47
CA ILE A 81 -3.10 4.82 -7.20
C ILE A 81 -2.52 5.95 -8.02
N GLN A 82 -1.82 6.85 -7.34
CA GLN A 82 -1.18 8.00 -7.96
C GLN A 82 0.32 7.90 -7.79
N LEU A 83 1.06 8.07 -8.89
CA LEU A 83 2.52 8.18 -8.89
C LEU A 83 2.93 9.57 -9.28
N SER A 84 3.80 10.16 -8.50
CA SER A 84 4.43 11.43 -8.83
C SER A 84 5.90 11.36 -8.43
N GLU A 85 6.72 12.22 -9.04
CA GLU A 85 8.14 12.23 -8.73
C GLU A 85 8.67 13.65 -8.60
N SER A 86 9.71 13.78 -7.79
CA SER A 86 10.54 14.98 -7.69
C SER A 86 11.95 14.63 -8.15
N ALA A 87 12.89 15.55 -7.96
CA ALA A 87 14.29 15.31 -8.37
C ALA A 87 14.91 14.09 -7.69
N GLU A 88 14.54 13.83 -6.42
CA GLU A 88 15.21 12.81 -5.60
C GLU A 88 14.30 11.70 -5.11
N THR A 89 12.99 11.86 -5.20
CA THR A 89 12.04 10.90 -4.63
C THR A 89 10.90 10.58 -5.58
N VAL A 90 10.30 9.40 -5.36
CA VAL A 90 9.05 8.99 -6.00
C VAL A 90 8.00 8.83 -4.90
N ARG A 91 6.81 9.36 -5.15
CA ARG A 91 5.68 9.27 -4.24
C ARG A 91 4.60 8.40 -4.84
N LEU A 92 4.24 7.33 -4.13
CA LEU A 92 3.12 6.47 -4.49
C LEU A 92 2.03 6.67 -3.45
N MET A 93 0.83 7.02 -3.89
CA MET A 93 -0.32 7.20 -3.00
C MET A 93 -1.43 6.26 -3.41
N VAL A 94 -1.97 5.51 -2.44
CA VAL A 94 -3.14 4.67 -2.62
C VAL A 94 -4.29 5.34 -1.87
N GLU A 95 -5.31 5.74 -2.61
CA GLU A 95 -6.44 6.49 -2.06
C GLU A 95 -7.74 5.73 -2.26
N ASN A 96 -8.53 5.64 -1.20
CA ASN A 96 -9.86 5.05 -1.27
C ASN A 96 -10.86 5.88 -0.48
N PRO A 97 -12.11 6.01 -0.98
CA PRO A 97 -13.19 6.56 -0.19
C PRO A 97 -13.63 5.56 0.87
N GLY A 98 -14.40 6.01 1.83
CA GLY A 98 -14.94 5.15 2.86
C GLY A 98 -15.03 5.86 4.19
N THR A 99 -15.29 5.09 5.24
CA THR A 99 -15.38 5.63 6.59
C THR A 99 -14.03 6.20 7.03
N PRO A 100 -13.98 7.46 7.50
CA PRO A 100 -12.73 8.05 7.96
C PRO A 100 -12.12 7.27 9.12
N ILE A 101 -10.80 7.25 9.16
CA ILE A 101 -10.05 6.68 10.28
C ILE A 101 -9.72 7.82 11.25
N ALA A 102 -10.05 7.62 12.53
CA ALA A 102 -9.77 8.63 13.54
C ALA A 102 -8.26 8.91 13.65
N ALA A 103 -7.91 10.17 13.91
CA ALA A 103 -6.51 10.61 13.95
C ALA A 103 -5.65 9.81 14.94
N GLU A 104 -6.24 9.35 16.04
CA GLU A 104 -5.54 8.55 17.04
C GLU A 104 -5.01 7.22 16.52
N HIS A 105 -5.65 6.66 15.47
CA HIS A 105 -5.24 5.38 14.88
C HIS A 105 -4.18 5.54 13.80
N LEU A 106 -4.10 6.69 13.15
CA LEU A 106 -3.26 6.88 11.97
C LEU A 106 -1.78 6.53 12.20
N PRO A 107 -1.13 6.99 13.29
CA PRO A 107 0.28 6.66 13.51
C PRO A 107 0.52 5.19 13.86
N ARG A 108 -0.53 4.45 14.19
CA ARG A 108 -0.44 3.05 14.61
C ARG A 108 -0.86 2.05 13.56
N LEU A 109 -1.36 2.51 12.41
CA LEU A 109 -1.87 1.61 11.37
C LEU A 109 -0.82 0.65 10.83
N PHE A 110 0.45 1.02 10.86
CA PHE A 110 1.55 0.19 10.38
C PHE A 110 2.16 -0.70 11.48
N ASP A 111 1.64 -0.63 12.71
CA ASP A 111 2.10 -1.52 13.79
C ASP A 111 1.56 -2.93 13.56
N ARG A 112 2.36 -3.94 13.93
CA ARG A 112 1.92 -5.33 13.82
C ARG A 112 0.68 -5.58 14.66
N PHE A 113 -0.30 -6.28 14.08
CA PHE A 113 -1.54 -6.70 14.72
C PHE A 113 -2.45 -5.56 15.18
N TYR A 114 -2.12 -4.31 14.85
CA TYR A 114 -2.98 -3.20 15.18
C TYR A 114 -4.23 -3.20 14.29
N ARG A 115 -5.38 -3.02 14.90
CA ARG A 115 -6.67 -2.90 14.21
C ARG A 115 -7.44 -1.75 14.80
N VAL A 116 -8.11 -0.99 13.94
CA VAL A 116 -8.97 0.12 14.36
C VAL A 116 -10.14 -0.38 15.22
N ASP A 117 -10.69 -1.55 14.86
CA ASP A 117 -11.75 -2.22 15.61
C ASP A 117 -11.41 -3.70 15.80
N PRO A 118 -10.71 -4.04 16.89
CA PRO A 118 -10.29 -5.42 17.11
C PRO A 118 -11.44 -6.39 17.39
N SER A 119 -12.64 -5.88 17.72
CA SER A 119 -13.80 -6.74 17.97
C SER A 119 -14.47 -7.22 16.68
N ARG A 120 -14.18 -6.58 15.54
CA ARG A 120 -14.75 -6.95 14.24
C ARG A 120 -13.81 -7.88 13.50
N GLN A 121 -13.93 -9.16 13.77
CA GLN A 121 -13.26 -10.17 12.94
C GLN A 121 -14.22 -10.60 11.85
N ARG A 122 -14.22 -9.89 10.74
CA ARG A 122 -14.99 -10.29 9.57
C ARG A 122 -14.16 -11.24 8.72
N LYS A 123 -14.86 -12.20 8.10
CA LYS A 123 -14.26 -13.09 7.11
C LYS A 123 -13.66 -12.23 5.99
N GLY A 124 -12.38 -12.42 5.71
CA GLY A 124 -11.65 -11.67 4.70
C GLY A 124 -10.89 -10.46 5.22
N GLU A 125 -11.06 -10.07 6.49
CA GLU A 125 -10.19 -9.06 7.07
C GLU A 125 -8.82 -9.65 7.33
N GLY A 126 -7.77 -8.87 7.06
CA GLY A 126 -6.40 -9.30 7.27
C GLY A 126 -6.07 -9.50 8.74
N SER A 127 -4.95 -10.14 8.99
CA SER A 127 -4.44 -10.44 10.33
C SER A 127 -3.87 -9.22 11.06
N GLY A 128 -3.85 -8.03 10.44
CA GLY A 128 -3.20 -6.85 10.99
C GLY A 128 -1.69 -6.82 10.70
N ILE A 129 -1.22 -7.68 9.79
CA ILE A 129 0.20 -7.77 9.41
C ILE A 129 0.48 -7.04 8.10
N GLY A 130 -0.51 -6.91 7.22
CA GLY A 130 -0.33 -6.38 5.87
C GLY A 130 0.33 -5.02 5.82
N LEU A 131 -0.11 -4.07 6.62
CA LEU A 131 0.48 -2.72 6.64
C LEU A 131 1.86 -2.71 7.30
N ALA A 132 2.10 -3.57 8.29
CA ALA A 132 3.42 -3.73 8.90
C ALA A 132 4.43 -4.27 7.87
N ILE A 133 4.01 -5.16 6.99
CA ILE A 133 4.84 -5.66 5.89
C ILE A 133 5.19 -4.51 4.93
N VAL A 134 4.23 -3.66 4.60
CA VAL A 134 4.47 -2.48 3.76
C VAL A 134 5.55 -1.60 4.37
N LYS A 135 5.43 -1.27 5.64
CA LYS A 135 6.42 -0.45 6.35
C LYS A 135 7.81 -1.09 6.33
N SER A 136 7.89 -2.40 6.53
CA SER A 136 9.16 -3.13 6.53
C SER A 136 9.82 -3.10 5.15
N ILE A 137 9.05 -3.34 4.09
CA ILE A 137 9.55 -3.31 2.71
C ILE A 137 10.04 -1.91 2.34
N VAL A 138 9.23 -0.90 2.61
CA VAL A 138 9.55 0.49 2.29
C VAL A 138 10.79 0.93 3.08
N GLY A 139 10.88 0.56 4.35
CA GLY A 139 12.06 0.83 5.18
C GLY A 139 13.32 0.17 4.64
N ALA A 140 13.22 -1.07 4.14
CA ALA A 140 14.35 -1.78 3.51
C ALA A 140 14.82 -1.08 2.23
N HIS A 141 13.96 -0.28 1.60
CA HIS A 141 14.28 0.54 0.43
C HIS A 141 14.64 1.99 0.80
N HIS A 142 14.87 2.26 2.08
CA HIS A 142 15.22 3.59 2.61
C HIS A 142 14.13 4.64 2.40
N GLY A 143 12.88 4.19 2.31
CA GLY A 143 11.72 5.05 2.15
C GLY A 143 10.94 5.24 3.44
N SER A 144 9.81 5.90 3.33
CA SER A 144 8.91 6.16 4.44
C SER A 144 7.45 5.93 4.06
N VAL A 145 6.62 5.66 5.06
CA VAL A 145 5.18 5.47 4.88
C VAL A 145 4.42 6.45 5.78
N ALA A 146 3.25 6.85 5.30
CA ALA A 146 2.34 7.71 6.06
C ALA A 146 0.89 7.37 5.71
N ALA A 147 -0.02 7.72 6.60
CA ALA A 147 -1.45 7.58 6.37
C ALA A 147 -2.16 8.88 6.71
N GLN A 148 -3.15 9.23 5.91
CA GLN A 148 -4.02 10.38 6.12
C GLN A 148 -5.45 9.93 5.90
N SER A 149 -6.39 10.51 6.62
CA SER A 149 -7.81 10.19 6.45
C SER A 149 -8.65 11.41 6.80
N ASP A 150 -9.67 11.66 5.99
CA ASP A 150 -10.65 12.71 6.21
C ASP A 150 -12.01 12.25 5.64
N LEU A 151 -12.98 13.16 5.58
CA LEU A 151 -14.32 12.84 5.11
C LEU A 151 -14.36 12.44 3.62
N ARG A 152 -13.32 12.79 2.85
CA ARG A 152 -13.27 12.48 1.42
C ARG A 152 -12.66 11.12 1.15
N SER A 153 -11.55 10.82 1.79
CA SER A 153 -10.81 9.61 1.47
C SER A 153 -9.79 9.26 2.55
N THR A 154 -9.31 8.03 2.49
CA THR A 154 -8.13 7.57 3.23
C THR A 154 -7.00 7.39 2.23
N ARG A 155 -5.82 7.88 2.59
CA ARG A 155 -4.66 7.86 1.72
C ARG A 155 -3.47 7.22 2.44
N PHE A 156 -2.87 6.25 1.78
CA PHE A 156 -1.60 5.67 2.21
C PHE A 156 -0.51 6.16 1.27
N ILE A 157 0.53 6.73 1.82
CA ILE A 157 1.58 7.41 1.05
C ILE A 157 2.90 6.70 1.29
N VAL A 158 3.54 6.30 0.20
CA VAL A 158 4.88 5.70 0.20
C VAL A 158 5.82 6.67 -0.50
N MET A 159 6.92 7.01 0.17
CA MET A 159 8.00 7.81 -0.42
C MET A 159 9.22 6.93 -0.58
N LEU A 160 9.75 6.87 -1.78
CA LEU A 160 10.95 6.09 -2.09
C LEU A 160 12.02 7.01 -2.67
N PRO A 161 13.31 6.83 -2.28
CA PRO A 161 14.40 7.53 -2.93
C PRO A 161 14.56 7.00 -4.36
N LYS A 162 15.00 7.85 -5.24
CA LYS A 162 15.33 7.45 -6.62
C LYS A 162 16.66 6.74 -6.71
#